data_3fc0c2b70429906a26e46f4ce3855832
#
_entry.id   3fc0c2b70429906a26e46f4ce3855832
#
_cell.length_a   1.000
_cell.length_b   1.000
_cell.length_c   1.000
_cell.angle_alpha   90.00
_cell.angle_beta   90.00
_cell.angle_gamma   90.00
#
_symmetry.space_group_name_H-M   'P 1'
#
loop_
_entity.id
_entity.type
_entity.pdbx_description
1 polymer ?
#
loop_
_entity_poly.entity_id
_entity_poly.type
_entity_poly.pdbx_seq_one_letter_code
_entity_poly.pdbx_strand_id
1 'polypeptide(L)'
;MDTSFGIQQKGKRNLITDVAGITVGHCTLADGDVQTGVTALLPHQGDLFHDRCPAAVHVINGFGKSAGLVQVQELGYLETPLILTNTLSVGTAFTACVRYMLARNDQIGRAESTVNPVILECNDGYLNDIRGLHVTEDHVFAALDAADTTFALGAVGAGRGMSCYHLKGGIGSASRVFEIGGQTYTLGALAMTNFGSLIDLTIAGERIGKKLAAEPEDAKGSCIMILATDAPLSSRQLARVARRAQSGLARTGAVTEHGSGEIVLAFSTANRIQAGQIFHSGVYLNDEAFRPIFRAATETVEESIIRSMLEAETVTGRDGHIRLSLHDAMERAGLHR
;
A
#
# COMPACT_ATOMS: atom_id res chain seq x y z
N MET A 1 23.55 -8.80 -6.97
CA MET A 1 22.46 -9.45 -6.20
C MET A 1 21.36 -9.83 -7.20
N ASP A 2 20.95 -11.09 -7.24
CA ASP A 2 19.78 -11.49 -8.02
C ASP A 2 18.53 -10.92 -7.36
N THR A 3 17.83 -10.04 -8.03
CA THR A 3 16.58 -9.41 -7.57
C THR A 3 15.36 -10.01 -8.28
N SER A 4 15.47 -11.25 -8.74
CA SER A 4 14.32 -11.97 -9.30
C SER A 4 13.38 -12.40 -8.16
N PHE A 5 12.23 -11.71 -8.06
CA PHE A 5 11.20 -12.04 -7.09
C PHE A 5 10.17 -12.96 -7.72
N GLY A 6 10.19 -14.24 -7.32
CA GLY A 6 9.23 -15.22 -7.80
C GLY A 6 9.46 -15.69 -9.24
N ILE A 7 8.44 -16.34 -9.81
CA ILE A 7 8.50 -17.00 -11.13
C ILE A 7 7.43 -16.51 -12.11
N GLN A 8 6.44 -15.73 -11.65
CA GLN A 8 5.41 -15.21 -12.55
C GLN A 8 5.90 -14.00 -13.32
N GLN A 9 5.34 -13.82 -14.52
CA GLN A 9 5.67 -12.70 -15.38
C GLN A 9 5.29 -11.37 -14.72
N LYS A 10 6.19 -10.38 -14.74
CA LYS A 10 5.90 -9.01 -14.33
C LYS A 10 4.99 -8.33 -15.34
N GLY A 11 4.11 -7.46 -14.87
CA GLY A 11 3.37 -6.55 -15.74
C GLY A 11 4.29 -5.53 -16.41
N LYS A 12 3.74 -4.79 -17.37
CA LYS A 12 4.52 -3.89 -18.24
C LYS A 12 5.32 -2.83 -17.49
N ARG A 13 4.72 -2.23 -16.43
CA ARG A 13 5.36 -1.22 -15.58
C ARG A 13 5.93 -1.82 -14.31
N ASN A 14 5.53 -3.03 -13.99
CA ASN A 14 5.74 -3.66 -12.69
C ASN A 14 5.26 -2.76 -11.53
N LEU A 15 4.08 -2.16 -11.69
CA LEU A 15 3.38 -1.28 -10.75
C LEU A 15 1.94 -1.77 -10.54
N ILE A 16 1.30 -1.37 -9.43
CA ILE A 16 -0.12 -1.68 -9.18
C ILE A 16 -1.03 -1.14 -10.30
N THR A 17 -0.61 -0.11 -10.99
CA THR A 17 -1.29 0.52 -12.14
C THR A 17 -1.23 -0.31 -13.43
N ASP A 18 -0.59 -1.47 -13.43
CA ASP A 18 -0.75 -2.46 -14.51
C ASP A 18 -2.15 -3.10 -14.48
N VAL A 19 -2.85 -3.04 -13.34
CA VAL A 19 -4.29 -3.32 -13.27
C VAL A 19 -5.03 -2.11 -13.85
N ALA A 20 -5.77 -2.36 -14.93
CA ALA A 20 -6.40 -1.31 -15.72
C ALA A 20 -7.37 -0.42 -14.90
N GLY A 21 -7.30 0.89 -15.12
CA GLY A 21 -8.12 1.90 -14.47
C GLY A 21 -7.52 2.50 -13.20
N ILE A 22 -6.53 1.85 -12.60
CA ILE A 22 -5.89 2.33 -11.37
C ILE A 22 -4.89 3.44 -11.67
N THR A 23 -4.92 4.49 -10.84
CA THR A 23 -3.91 5.55 -10.81
C THR A 23 -3.43 5.82 -9.40
N VAL A 24 -2.20 6.30 -9.26
CA VAL A 24 -1.56 6.65 -7.98
C VAL A 24 -0.89 7.99 -8.09
N GLY A 25 -1.08 8.87 -7.09
CA GLY A 25 -0.43 10.16 -7.02
C GLY A 25 0.15 10.45 -5.64
N HIS A 26 1.09 11.38 -5.60
CA HIS A 26 1.82 11.76 -4.41
C HIS A 26 1.82 13.28 -4.21
N CYS A 27 1.74 13.69 -2.94
CA CYS A 27 2.17 15.00 -2.48
C CYS A 27 3.23 14.79 -1.41
N THR A 28 4.47 15.20 -1.69
CA THR A 28 5.62 15.00 -0.80
C THR A 28 5.97 16.31 -0.10
N LEU A 29 6.10 16.27 1.24
CA LEU A 29 6.60 17.36 2.06
C LEU A 29 8.00 16.98 2.54
N ALA A 30 9.02 17.70 2.08
CA ALA A 30 10.43 17.39 2.30
C ALA A 30 11.20 18.70 2.57
N ASP A 31 11.08 19.24 3.79
CA ASP A 31 11.74 20.47 4.22
C ASP A 31 12.21 20.35 5.67
N GLY A 32 13.52 20.30 5.90
CA GLY A 32 14.12 20.18 7.23
C GLY A 32 13.54 19.03 8.05
N ASP A 33 12.90 19.36 9.17
CA ASP A 33 12.29 18.40 10.09
C ASP A 33 10.94 17.86 9.59
N VAL A 34 10.39 18.41 8.50
CA VAL A 34 9.14 17.96 7.87
C VAL A 34 9.45 16.94 6.78
N GLN A 35 9.28 15.67 7.08
CA GLN A 35 9.53 14.56 6.18
C GLN A 35 8.30 13.64 6.13
N THR A 36 7.27 14.05 5.41
CA THR A 36 5.96 13.37 5.37
C THR A 36 5.28 13.56 4.02
N GLY A 37 4.02 13.20 3.91
CA GLY A 37 3.22 13.45 2.72
C GLY A 37 1.97 12.61 2.63
N VAL A 38 1.39 12.60 1.44
CA VAL A 38 0.16 11.88 1.10
C VAL A 38 0.38 11.09 -0.18
N THR A 39 -0.13 9.86 -0.19
CA THR A 39 -0.28 9.04 -1.40
C THR A 39 -1.76 8.74 -1.60
N ALA A 40 -2.28 9.02 -2.78
CA ALA A 40 -3.65 8.70 -3.17
C ALA A 40 -3.67 7.59 -4.22
N LEU A 41 -4.57 6.61 -4.08
CA LEU A 41 -4.84 5.58 -5.06
C LEU A 41 -6.31 5.62 -5.46
N LEU A 42 -6.57 5.80 -6.76
CA LEU A 42 -7.92 5.74 -7.32
C LEU A 42 -8.14 4.35 -7.94
N PRO A 43 -9.12 3.56 -7.47
CA PRO A 43 -9.42 2.24 -8.01
C PRO A 43 -9.86 2.26 -9.48
N HIS A 44 -10.52 3.32 -9.91
CA HIS A 44 -10.85 3.63 -11.30
C HIS A 44 -11.17 5.13 -11.47
N GLN A 45 -11.36 5.58 -12.71
CA GLN A 45 -11.58 7.00 -13.05
C GLN A 45 -13.06 7.42 -13.12
N GLY A 46 -13.98 6.51 -12.80
CA GLY A 46 -15.43 6.80 -12.80
C GLY A 46 -15.93 7.25 -11.42
N ASP A 47 -17.23 7.22 -11.25
CA ASP A 47 -17.89 7.56 -9.98
C ASP A 47 -17.72 6.42 -8.96
N LEU A 48 -16.78 6.58 -8.04
CA LEU A 48 -16.47 5.57 -7.03
C LEU A 48 -17.62 5.31 -6.05
N PHE A 49 -18.49 6.30 -5.82
CA PHE A 49 -19.60 6.17 -4.88
C PHE A 49 -20.72 5.28 -5.43
N HIS A 50 -21.00 5.40 -6.71
CA HIS A 50 -22.05 4.62 -7.35
C HIS A 50 -21.55 3.33 -8.03
N ASP A 51 -20.30 3.32 -8.50
CA ASP A 51 -19.70 2.20 -9.21
C ASP A 51 -18.57 1.59 -8.37
N ARG A 52 -18.95 0.83 -7.35
CA ARG A 52 -18.07 0.37 -6.25
C ARG A 52 -17.24 -0.83 -6.65
N CYS A 53 -16.01 -0.87 -6.18
CA CYS A 53 -15.14 -2.06 -6.35
C CYS A 53 -15.36 -3.06 -5.21
N PRO A 54 -15.60 -4.37 -5.51
CA PRO A 54 -15.54 -5.40 -4.48
C PRO A 54 -14.20 -5.35 -3.75
N ALA A 55 -14.24 -5.44 -2.41
CA ALA A 55 -13.04 -5.29 -1.58
C ALA A 55 -13.10 -6.14 -0.31
N ALA A 56 -11.93 -6.33 0.31
CA ALA A 56 -11.79 -6.98 1.60
C ALA A 56 -10.59 -6.43 2.36
N VAL A 57 -10.65 -6.51 3.67
CA VAL A 57 -9.57 -6.15 4.60
C VAL A 57 -9.08 -7.41 5.32
N HIS A 58 -7.78 -7.49 5.56
CA HIS A 58 -7.17 -8.46 6.44
C HIS A 58 -6.17 -7.76 7.38
N VAL A 59 -6.40 -7.88 8.67
CA VAL A 59 -5.51 -7.37 9.71
C VAL A 59 -4.59 -8.51 10.14
N ILE A 60 -3.29 -8.38 9.88
CA ILE A 60 -2.26 -9.33 10.36
C ILE A 60 -1.95 -8.99 11.81
N ASN A 61 -1.64 -7.73 12.10
CA ASN A 61 -1.56 -7.17 13.45
C ASN A 61 -2.16 -5.76 13.46
N GLY A 62 -2.91 -5.41 14.51
CA GLY A 62 -3.83 -4.27 14.50
C GLY A 62 -3.36 -3.02 15.24
N PHE A 63 -2.07 -2.84 15.51
CA PHE A 63 -1.57 -1.62 16.16
C PHE A 63 -1.50 -0.45 15.16
N GLY A 64 -2.67 0.00 14.68
CA GLY A 64 -2.83 1.06 13.68
C GLY A 64 -4.08 1.91 13.92
N LYS A 65 -4.14 3.08 13.31
CA LYS A 65 -5.22 4.08 13.44
C LYS A 65 -5.92 4.33 12.10
N SER A 66 -5.77 3.40 11.14
CA SER A 66 -6.46 3.45 9.86
C SER A 66 -7.99 3.55 10.03
N ALA A 67 -8.65 4.26 9.14
CA ALA A 67 -10.09 4.55 9.19
C ALA A 67 -10.85 3.93 8.00
N GLY A 68 -12.16 3.73 8.14
CA GLY A 68 -13.05 3.25 7.08
C GLY A 68 -13.06 1.73 6.87
N LEU A 69 -12.21 0.98 7.58
CA LEU A 69 -12.03 -0.46 7.35
C LEU A 69 -13.20 -1.32 7.80
N VAL A 70 -13.94 -0.88 8.83
CA VAL A 70 -15.11 -1.61 9.37
C VAL A 70 -16.18 -1.80 8.31
N GLN A 71 -16.54 -0.71 7.58
CA GLN A 71 -17.52 -0.78 6.51
C GLN A 71 -17.03 -1.65 5.34
N VAL A 72 -15.76 -1.55 4.95
CA VAL A 72 -15.18 -2.41 3.91
C VAL A 72 -15.25 -3.88 4.31
N GLN A 73 -14.95 -4.21 5.55
CA GLN A 73 -15.00 -5.58 6.05
C GLN A 73 -16.42 -6.14 6.08
N GLU A 74 -17.40 -5.33 6.49
CA GLU A 74 -18.80 -5.74 6.61
C GLU A 74 -19.51 -5.77 5.26
N LEU A 75 -19.36 -4.72 4.44
CA LEU A 75 -20.11 -4.58 3.20
C LEU A 75 -19.38 -5.12 1.96
N GLY A 76 -18.07 -5.32 2.04
CA GLY A 76 -17.28 -5.97 1.00
C GLY A 76 -17.01 -5.11 -0.24
N TYR A 77 -16.98 -3.77 -0.12
CA TYR A 77 -16.67 -2.87 -1.24
C TYR A 77 -15.97 -1.57 -0.82
N LEU A 78 -15.36 -0.92 -1.81
CA LEU A 78 -14.82 0.44 -1.74
C LEU A 78 -15.74 1.40 -2.50
N GLU A 79 -15.92 2.63 -1.95
CA GLU A 79 -16.72 3.69 -2.55
C GLU A 79 -15.99 5.05 -2.57
N THR A 80 -14.68 5.07 -2.26
CA THR A 80 -13.82 6.25 -2.27
C THR A 80 -12.43 5.92 -2.81
N PRO A 81 -11.60 6.93 -3.15
CA PRO A 81 -10.16 6.75 -3.22
C PRO A 81 -9.60 6.19 -1.91
N LEU A 82 -8.44 5.54 -1.99
CA LEU A 82 -7.64 5.14 -0.84
C LEU A 82 -6.56 6.20 -0.58
N ILE A 83 -6.50 6.72 0.64
CA ILE A 83 -5.50 7.73 1.03
C ILE A 83 -4.54 7.12 2.04
N LEU A 84 -3.24 7.26 1.80
CA LEU A 84 -2.17 6.88 2.71
C LEU A 84 -1.49 8.14 3.22
N THR A 85 -1.18 8.17 4.53
CA THR A 85 -0.51 9.29 5.18
C THR A 85 0.16 8.84 6.49
N ASN A 86 0.61 9.79 7.33
CA ASN A 86 1.11 9.47 8.65
C ASN A 86 -0.02 9.32 9.69
N THR A 87 0.32 8.68 10.82
CA THR A 87 -0.63 8.33 11.88
C THR A 87 -1.45 9.50 12.41
N LEU A 88 -0.84 10.66 12.65
CA LEU A 88 -1.56 11.80 13.24
C LEU A 88 -2.35 12.61 12.21
N SER A 89 -2.15 12.37 10.92
CA SER A 89 -2.86 13.06 9.83
C SER A 89 -4.08 12.30 9.30
N VAL A 90 -4.44 11.15 9.89
CA VAL A 90 -5.61 10.36 9.47
C VAL A 90 -6.90 11.17 9.50
N GLY A 91 -7.13 11.99 10.53
CA GLY A 91 -8.32 12.84 10.64
C GLY A 91 -8.41 13.89 9.53
N THR A 92 -7.30 14.56 9.22
CA THR A 92 -7.21 15.54 8.13
C THR A 92 -7.47 14.87 6.78
N ALA A 93 -6.83 13.73 6.52
CA ALA A 93 -7.03 12.98 5.27
C ALA A 93 -8.47 12.46 5.12
N PHE A 94 -9.09 12.05 6.24
CA PHE A 94 -10.50 11.63 6.25
C PHE A 94 -11.42 12.78 5.84
N THR A 95 -11.27 13.95 6.47
CA THR A 95 -12.05 15.15 6.15
C THR A 95 -11.86 15.57 4.69
N ALA A 96 -10.62 15.60 4.21
CA ALA A 96 -10.31 15.94 2.82
C ALA A 96 -10.97 14.96 1.83
N CYS A 97 -10.93 13.65 2.10
CA CYS A 97 -11.57 12.65 1.26
C CYS A 97 -13.10 12.82 1.25
N VAL A 98 -13.74 13.13 2.40
CA VAL A 98 -15.16 13.48 2.45
C VAL A 98 -15.45 14.67 1.53
N ARG A 99 -14.70 15.78 1.66
CA ARG A 99 -14.88 16.99 0.83
C ARG A 99 -14.70 16.69 -0.67
N TYR A 100 -13.69 15.86 -1.01
CA TYR A 100 -13.45 15.42 -2.38
C TYR A 100 -14.68 14.70 -2.97
N MET A 101 -15.31 13.82 -2.20
CA MET A 101 -16.50 13.08 -2.64
C MET A 101 -17.74 13.96 -2.69
N LEU A 102 -17.96 14.83 -1.70
CA LEU A 102 -19.09 15.79 -1.69
C LEU A 102 -19.04 16.76 -2.87
N ALA A 103 -17.84 17.19 -3.30
CA ALA A 103 -17.69 18.05 -4.47
C ALA A 103 -18.05 17.35 -5.80
N ARG A 104 -18.09 16.02 -5.82
CA ARG A 104 -18.39 15.19 -7.01
C ARG A 104 -19.82 14.66 -7.03
N ASN A 105 -20.47 14.60 -5.86
CA ASN A 105 -21.86 14.18 -5.74
C ASN A 105 -22.55 14.98 -4.61
N ASP A 106 -23.45 15.90 -4.99
CA ASP A 106 -24.18 16.78 -4.09
C ASP A 106 -25.32 16.08 -3.34
N GLN A 107 -25.63 14.82 -3.68
CA GLN A 107 -26.67 14.02 -3.03
C GLN A 107 -26.15 13.24 -1.82
N ILE A 108 -24.82 13.07 -1.67
CA ILE A 108 -24.22 12.42 -0.50
C ILE A 108 -24.60 13.18 0.78
N GLY A 109 -25.18 12.46 1.74
CA GLY A 109 -25.64 13.04 2.99
C GLY A 109 -26.95 13.85 2.87
N ARG A 110 -27.66 13.76 1.74
CA ARG A 110 -28.98 14.37 1.47
C ARG A 110 -29.99 13.29 1.06
N ALA A 111 -30.18 13.06 -0.24
CA ALA A 111 -31.02 11.99 -0.75
C ALA A 111 -30.33 10.63 -0.72
N GLU A 112 -29.00 10.60 -0.68
CA GLU A 112 -28.19 9.41 -0.59
C GLU A 112 -27.51 9.28 0.78
N SER A 113 -26.96 8.10 1.08
CA SER A 113 -26.20 7.85 2.31
C SER A 113 -24.95 8.71 2.41
N THR A 114 -24.34 8.73 3.59
CA THR A 114 -22.99 9.30 3.78
C THR A 114 -21.92 8.41 3.15
N VAL A 115 -20.75 8.98 2.92
CA VAL A 115 -19.59 8.29 2.32
C VAL A 115 -18.66 7.72 3.37
N ASN A 116 -17.97 6.62 3.07
CA ASN A 116 -16.99 5.96 3.93
C ASN A 116 -15.57 6.11 3.37
N PRO A 117 -14.81 7.16 3.72
CA PRO A 117 -13.41 7.29 3.35
C PRO A 117 -12.55 6.16 3.92
N VAL A 118 -11.59 5.67 3.14
CA VAL A 118 -10.61 4.69 3.59
C VAL A 118 -9.24 5.36 3.67
N ILE A 119 -8.75 5.54 4.90
CA ILE A 119 -7.46 6.16 5.20
C ILE A 119 -6.55 5.14 5.87
N LEU A 120 -5.36 4.97 5.32
CA LEU A 120 -4.36 4.02 5.79
C LEU A 120 -3.12 4.78 6.27
N GLU A 121 -2.42 4.27 7.29
CA GLU A 121 -1.34 5.04 7.92
C GLU A 121 -0.17 4.19 8.40
N CYS A 122 1.01 4.83 8.44
CA CYS A 122 2.17 4.39 9.21
C CYS A 122 2.77 5.57 9.98
N ASN A 123 3.48 5.30 11.07
CA ASN A 123 4.08 6.32 11.91
C ASN A 123 5.45 6.76 11.37
N ASP A 124 5.54 7.93 10.77
CA ASP A 124 6.77 8.52 10.23
C ASP A 124 7.59 9.34 11.26
N GLY A 125 7.18 9.35 12.52
CA GLY A 125 7.73 10.24 13.57
C GLY A 125 9.22 10.05 13.91
N TYR A 126 9.93 9.11 13.31
CA TYR A 126 11.38 9.02 13.44
C TYR A 126 12.07 10.11 12.61
N LEU A 127 11.69 10.29 11.36
CA LEU A 127 12.26 11.28 10.43
C LEU A 127 11.44 12.56 10.38
N ASN A 128 10.14 12.51 10.67
CA ASN A 128 9.21 13.61 10.56
C ASN A 128 8.87 14.21 11.93
N ASP A 129 8.78 15.54 12.02
CA ASP A 129 8.07 16.18 13.14
C ASP A 129 6.57 15.91 13.03
N ILE A 130 6.16 14.71 13.41
CA ILE A 130 4.76 14.25 13.32
C ILE A 130 3.81 15.09 14.20
N ARG A 131 4.32 15.74 15.26
CA ARG A 131 3.54 16.58 16.18
C ARG A 131 3.14 17.92 15.56
N GLY A 132 3.87 18.37 14.54
CA GLY A 132 3.58 19.61 13.82
C GLY A 132 2.32 19.53 12.95
N LEU A 133 1.76 18.33 12.71
CA LEU A 133 0.54 18.11 11.93
C LEU A 133 0.60 18.76 10.55
N HIS A 134 1.72 18.64 9.86
CA HIS A 134 2.05 19.38 8.64
C HIS A 134 1.19 19.00 7.42
N VAL A 135 0.54 17.84 7.42
CA VAL A 135 -0.37 17.45 6.33
C VAL A 135 -1.68 18.21 6.44
N THR A 136 -2.05 18.92 5.37
CA THR A 136 -3.32 19.65 5.22
C THR A 136 -4.25 18.98 4.22
N GLU A 137 -5.49 19.43 4.11
CA GLU A 137 -6.45 18.95 3.11
C GLU A 137 -5.93 19.22 1.68
N ASP A 138 -5.26 20.36 1.44
CA ASP A 138 -4.70 20.70 0.13
C ASP A 138 -3.65 19.70 -0.34
N HIS A 139 -2.86 19.12 0.57
CA HIS A 139 -1.89 18.08 0.24
C HIS A 139 -2.59 16.78 -0.20
N VAL A 140 -3.76 16.48 0.35
CA VAL A 140 -4.58 15.33 -0.09
C VAL A 140 -5.14 15.58 -1.48
N PHE A 141 -5.68 16.78 -1.75
CA PHE A 141 -6.18 17.16 -3.07
C PHE A 141 -5.05 17.13 -4.11
N ALA A 142 -3.87 17.67 -3.77
CA ALA A 142 -2.70 17.63 -4.65
C ALA A 142 -2.27 16.18 -4.99
N ALA A 143 -2.33 15.26 -4.03
CA ALA A 143 -2.04 13.85 -4.29
C ALA A 143 -3.09 13.19 -5.19
N LEU A 144 -4.37 13.53 -5.03
CA LEU A 144 -5.46 13.05 -5.88
C LEU A 144 -5.34 13.58 -7.32
N ASP A 145 -5.01 14.87 -7.47
CA ASP A 145 -4.86 15.52 -8.76
C ASP A 145 -3.60 15.06 -9.53
N ALA A 146 -2.56 14.65 -8.80
CA ALA A 146 -1.32 14.10 -9.37
C ALA A 146 -1.43 12.61 -9.77
N ALA A 147 -2.60 11.98 -9.61
CA ALA A 147 -2.75 10.54 -9.84
C ALA A 147 -2.61 10.18 -11.33
N ASP A 148 -1.64 9.30 -11.62
CA ASP A 148 -1.35 8.80 -12.97
C ASP A 148 -1.04 7.29 -12.94
N THR A 149 -0.95 6.70 -14.12
CA THR A 149 -0.56 5.29 -14.32
C THR A 149 0.93 5.06 -14.08
N THR A 150 1.75 6.10 -14.09
CA THR A 150 3.18 6.06 -13.75
C THR A 150 3.42 6.96 -12.55
N PHE A 151 4.06 6.44 -11.50
CA PHE A 151 4.34 7.16 -10.27
C PHE A 151 5.69 6.76 -9.69
N ALA A 152 6.28 7.63 -8.88
CA ALA A 152 7.57 7.39 -8.22
C ALA A 152 7.43 6.39 -7.06
N LEU A 153 8.53 5.71 -6.74
CA LEU A 153 8.65 4.81 -5.59
C LEU A 153 9.68 5.36 -4.59
N GLY A 154 9.81 4.71 -3.43
CA GLY A 154 10.78 5.07 -2.40
C GLY A 154 10.30 6.19 -1.49
N ALA A 155 11.14 7.20 -1.26
CA ALA A 155 10.93 8.28 -0.29
C ALA A 155 10.01 9.38 -0.81
N VAL A 156 8.80 9.04 -1.25
CA VAL A 156 7.82 9.95 -1.87
C VAL A 156 6.44 9.85 -1.21
N GLY A 157 5.66 10.91 -1.28
CA GLY A 157 4.31 10.96 -0.74
C GLY A 157 4.26 10.53 0.73
N ALA A 158 3.31 9.68 1.08
CA ALA A 158 3.19 9.09 2.41
C ALA A 158 4.42 8.28 2.84
N GLY A 159 5.25 7.83 1.89
CA GLY A 159 6.50 7.10 2.16
C GLY A 159 7.69 7.97 2.56
N ARG A 160 7.59 9.32 2.49
CA ARG A 160 8.74 10.22 2.69
C ARG A 160 9.44 10.02 4.03
N GLY A 161 8.73 9.96 5.15
CA GLY A 161 9.30 9.81 6.49
C GLY A 161 9.43 8.36 6.97
N MET A 162 9.12 7.36 6.16
CA MET A 162 9.03 5.96 6.58
C MET A 162 10.40 5.29 6.68
N SER A 163 10.52 4.37 7.65
CA SER A 163 11.72 3.57 7.93
C SER A 163 11.41 2.09 7.80
N CYS A 164 12.16 1.35 6.99
CA CYS A 164 11.97 -0.09 6.80
C CYS A 164 13.26 -0.82 7.12
N TYR A 165 13.21 -1.78 8.04
CA TYR A 165 14.39 -2.48 8.55
C TYR A 165 15.50 -1.53 9.02
N HIS A 166 15.14 -0.45 9.74
CA HIS A 166 16.03 0.63 10.20
C HIS A 166 16.80 1.34 9.07
N LEU A 167 16.49 1.04 7.82
CA LEU A 167 16.92 1.78 6.63
C LEU A 167 15.79 2.68 6.13
N LYS A 168 16.01 3.43 5.06
CA LYS A 168 14.96 4.21 4.44
C LYS A 168 13.94 3.29 3.76
N GLY A 169 12.70 3.39 4.20
CA GLY A 169 11.53 2.77 3.59
C GLY A 169 10.78 3.72 2.65
N GLY A 170 9.52 3.46 2.39
CA GLY A 170 8.73 4.33 1.55
C GLY A 170 7.57 3.64 0.84
N ILE A 171 7.27 4.12 -0.36
CA ILE A 171 6.28 3.51 -1.25
C ILE A 171 6.98 2.52 -2.18
N GLY A 172 6.45 1.30 -2.22
CA GLY A 172 6.88 0.29 -3.20
C GLY A 172 5.71 -0.27 -3.98
N SER A 173 5.97 -0.81 -5.16
CA SER A 173 4.91 -1.40 -5.98
C SER A 173 5.48 -2.47 -6.90
N ALA A 174 4.67 -3.49 -7.20
CA ALA A 174 4.98 -4.54 -8.16
C ALA A 174 3.70 -5.12 -8.77
N SER A 175 3.81 -5.85 -9.86
CA SER A 175 2.68 -6.55 -10.49
C SER A 175 3.08 -7.91 -11.05
N ARG A 176 2.08 -8.78 -11.19
CA ARG A 176 2.20 -10.09 -11.86
C ARG A 176 1.06 -10.31 -12.83
N VAL A 177 1.42 -10.89 -13.97
CA VAL A 177 0.47 -11.36 -14.99
C VAL A 177 0.39 -12.88 -14.91
N PHE A 178 -0.81 -13.43 -14.94
CA PHE A 178 -1.05 -14.88 -14.83
C PHE A 178 -2.31 -15.29 -15.61
N GLU A 179 -2.39 -16.57 -15.92
CA GLU A 179 -3.52 -17.14 -16.64
C GLU A 179 -4.36 -18.06 -15.75
N ILE A 180 -5.68 -17.97 -15.89
CA ILE A 180 -6.66 -18.88 -15.31
C ILE A 180 -7.73 -19.18 -16.37
N GLY A 181 -7.91 -20.46 -16.71
CA GLY A 181 -8.95 -20.88 -17.67
C GLY A 181 -8.80 -20.28 -19.07
N GLY A 182 -7.56 -20.01 -19.51
CA GLY A 182 -7.28 -19.37 -20.81
C GLY A 182 -7.52 -17.86 -20.83
N GLN A 183 -7.81 -17.24 -19.69
CA GLN A 183 -7.93 -15.80 -19.53
C GLN A 183 -6.72 -15.26 -18.78
N THR A 184 -6.18 -14.12 -19.27
CA THR A 184 -5.06 -13.43 -18.65
C THR A 184 -5.57 -12.41 -17.64
N TYR A 185 -5.00 -12.43 -16.44
CA TYR A 185 -5.29 -11.50 -15.35
C TYR A 185 -4.02 -10.85 -14.82
N THR A 186 -4.19 -9.69 -14.20
CA THR A 186 -3.13 -8.96 -13.52
C THR A 186 -3.45 -8.82 -12.04
N LEU A 187 -2.45 -8.98 -11.19
CA LEU A 187 -2.49 -8.56 -9.79
C LEU A 187 -1.33 -7.62 -9.53
N GLY A 188 -1.64 -6.45 -8.99
CA GLY A 188 -0.67 -5.47 -8.54
C GLY A 188 -0.71 -5.25 -7.04
N ALA A 189 0.43 -4.87 -6.47
CA ALA A 189 0.56 -4.46 -5.07
C ALA A 189 1.18 -3.07 -4.95
N LEU A 190 0.73 -2.31 -3.95
CA LEU A 190 1.36 -1.10 -3.43
C LEU A 190 1.61 -1.31 -1.94
N ALA A 191 2.83 -1.06 -1.49
CA ALA A 191 3.20 -1.13 -0.08
C ALA A 191 3.69 0.22 0.42
N MET A 192 3.25 0.62 1.63
CA MET A 192 3.87 1.68 2.42
C MET A 192 4.56 1.02 3.61
N THR A 193 5.91 1.08 3.64
CA THR A 193 6.74 0.26 4.52
C THR A 193 7.41 1.07 5.61
N ASN A 194 7.11 0.73 6.85
CA ASN A 194 7.69 1.36 8.04
C ASN A 194 7.80 0.35 9.19
N PHE A 195 8.64 -0.70 9.04
CA PHE A 195 8.71 -1.81 9.98
C PHE A 195 10.06 -2.52 9.94
N GLY A 196 10.28 -3.42 10.89
CA GLY A 196 11.31 -4.45 10.88
C GLY A 196 12.65 -4.03 11.51
N SER A 197 13.38 -5.01 12.02
CA SER A 197 14.77 -4.89 12.50
C SER A 197 15.74 -5.22 11.38
N LEU A 198 16.85 -4.46 11.27
CA LEU A 198 17.80 -4.60 10.17
C LEU A 198 18.38 -6.00 10.06
N ILE A 199 18.67 -6.65 11.19
CA ILE A 199 19.25 -8.00 11.21
C ILE A 199 18.39 -9.07 10.56
N ASP A 200 17.07 -8.84 10.51
CA ASP A 200 16.09 -9.78 9.94
C ASP A 200 15.93 -9.63 8.43
N LEU A 201 16.38 -8.51 7.85
CA LEU A 201 16.18 -8.21 6.43
C LEU A 201 16.64 -9.36 5.54
N THR A 202 15.70 -9.87 4.77
CA THR A 202 15.92 -10.91 3.75
C THR A 202 15.48 -10.39 2.39
N ILE A 203 16.34 -10.49 1.37
CA ILE A 203 16.06 -10.05 -0.01
C ILE A 203 16.27 -11.25 -0.93
N ALA A 204 15.23 -11.63 -1.68
CA ALA A 204 15.25 -12.76 -2.60
C ALA A 204 15.82 -14.06 -1.95
N GLY A 205 15.52 -14.30 -0.68
CA GLY A 205 15.98 -15.46 0.08
C GLY A 205 17.37 -15.30 0.74
N GLU A 206 18.10 -14.22 0.46
CA GLU A 206 19.39 -13.94 1.11
C GLU A 206 19.21 -13.09 2.37
N ARG A 207 19.79 -13.50 3.48
CA ARG A 207 19.79 -12.78 4.76
C ARG A 207 20.76 -11.59 4.73
N ILE A 208 20.41 -10.55 4.01
CA ILE A 208 21.23 -9.34 3.83
C ILE A 208 21.42 -8.61 5.16
N GLY A 209 20.39 -8.59 6.01
CA GLY A 209 20.44 -7.94 7.30
C GLY A 209 21.61 -8.41 8.18
N LYS A 210 21.94 -9.71 8.18
CA LYS A 210 23.08 -10.25 8.91
C LYS A 210 24.44 -9.77 8.41
N LYS A 211 24.50 -9.27 7.17
CA LYS A 211 25.71 -8.67 6.60
C LYS A 211 25.82 -7.18 6.92
N LEU A 212 24.71 -6.53 7.27
CA LEU A 212 24.61 -5.09 7.52
C LEU A 212 24.53 -4.72 9.00
N ALA A 213 24.04 -5.61 9.88
CA ALA A 213 23.84 -5.36 11.31
C ALA A 213 24.55 -6.41 12.16
N ALA A 214 25.14 -5.95 13.28
CA ALA A 214 25.81 -6.82 14.23
C ALA A 214 24.86 -7.35 15.33
N GLU A 215 23.87 -6.54 15.74
CA GLU A 215 22.97 -6.82 16.85
C GLU A 215 21.51 -6.58 16.49
N PRO A 216 20.57 -7.30 17.13
CA PRO A 216 19.16 -7.01 17.00
C PRO A 216 18.81 -5.65 17.61
N GLU A 217 17.91 -4.92 16.96
CA GLU A 217 17.32 -3.69 17.48
C GLU A 217 15.80 -3.88 17.62
N ASP A 218 15.18 -3.15 18.57
CA ASP A 218 13.71 -3.16 18.73
C ASP A 218 13.03 -2.76 17.44
N ALA A 219 12.26 -3.66 16.87
CA ALA A 219 11.43 -3.40 15.70
C ALA A 219 10.10 -2.79 16.13
N LYS A 220 9.80 -1.59 15.67
CA LYS A 220 8.50 -0.92 15.80
C LYS A 220 8.09 -0.43 14.43
N GLY A 221 6.79 -0.41 14.17
CA GLY A 221 6.37 0.18 12.91
C GLY A 221 5.06 -0.39 12.38
N SER A 222 4.85 -0.26 11.09
CA SER A 222 3.63 -0.69 10.41
C SER A 222 3.93 -0.96 8.94
N CYS A 223 3.08 -1.76 8.31
CA CYS A 223 3.12 -1.98 6.87
C CYS A 223 1.70 -1.98 6.29
N ILE A 224 1.43 -1.05 5.40
CA ILE A 224 0.19 -1.07 4.63
C ILE A 224 0.45 -1.73 3.30
N MET A 225 -0.40 -2.70 2.95
CA MET A 225 -0.33 -3.44 1.70
C MET A 225 -1.68 -3.36 0.98
N ILE A 226 -1.69 -2.78 -0.22
CA ILE A 226 -2.88 -2.71 -1.07
C ILE A 226 -2.66 -3.68 -2.23
N LEU A 227 -3.59 -4.60 -2.41
CA LEU A 227 -3.63 -5.54 -3.52
C LEU A 227 -4.79 -5.20 -4.45
N ALA A 228 -4.53 -5.10 -5.74
CA ALA A 228 -5.55 -4.87 -6.76
C ALA A 228 -5.47 -5.92 -7.85
N THR A 229 -6.61 -6.32 -8.41
CA THR A 229 -6.66 -7.26 -9.53
C THR A 229 -7.85 -6.98 -10.45
N ASP A 230 -7.72 -7.35 -11.72
CA ASP A 230 -8.83 -7.41 -12.69
C ASP A 230 -9.51 -8.79 -12.74
N ALA A 231 -9.03 -9.75 -11.93
CA ALA A 231 -9.69 -11.04 -11.80
C ALA A 231 -11.06 -10.91 -11.14
N PRO A 232 -12.11 -11.59 -11.64
CA PRO A 232 -13.47 -11.46 -11.11
C PRO A 232 -13.62 -12.23 -9.79
N LEU A 233 -13.42 -11.53 -8.68
CA LEU A 233 -13.43 -12.06 -7.32
C LEU A 233 -14.52 -11.39 -6.47
N SER A 234 -15.18 -12.20 -5.64
CA SER A 234 -16.04 -11.69 -4.56
C SER A 234 -15.20 -11.15 -3.39
N SER A 235 -15.82 -10.36 -2.48
CA SER A 235 -15.16 -9.88 -1.25
C SER A 235 -14.61 -11.02 -0.39
N ARG A 236 -15.35 -12.14 -0.26
CA ARG A 236 -14.85 -13.34 0.43
C ARG A 236 -13.57 -13.90 -0.21
N GLN A 237 -13.52 -13.93 -1.53
CA GLN A 237 -12.36 -14.41 -2.28
C GLN A 237 -11.19 -13.44 -2.18
N LEU A 238 -11.44 -12.13 -2.23
CA LEU A 238 -10.44 -11.09 -1.99
C LEU A 238 -9.84 -11.17 -0.59
N ALA A 239 -10.65 -11.49 0.44
CA ALA A 239 -10.14 -11.74 1.79
C ALA A 239 -9.15 -12.93 1.84
N ARG A 240 -9.35 -13.96 1.01
CA ARG A 240 -8.39 -15.06 0.87
C ARG A 240 -7.09 -14.65 0.18
N VAL A 241 -7.19 -13.75 -0.83
CA VAL A 241 -6.01 -13.18 -1.51
C VAL A 241 -5.25 -12.27 -0.53
N ALA A 242 -5.94 -11.39 0.19
CA ALA A 242 -5.34 -10.49 1.20
C ALA A 242 -4.50 -11.24 2.25
N ARG A 243 -4.97 -12.39 2.73
CA ARG A 243 -4.21 -13.24 3.68
C ARG A 243 -2.87 -13.72 3.11
N ARG A 244 -2.67 -13.78 1.79
CA ARG A 244 -1.40 -14.20 1.17
C ARG A 244 -0.33 -13.12 1.20
N ALA A 245 -0.72 -11.86 1.45
CA ALA A 245 0.22 -10.78 1.68
C ALA A 245 1.17 -11.09 2.85
N GLN A 246 0.68 -11.74 3.91
CA GLN A 246 1.50 -12.17 5.04
C GLN A 246 2.66 -13.09 4.62
N SER A 247 2.44 -13.95 3.62
CA SER A 247 3.50 -14.80 3.10
C SER A 247 4.57 -14.01 2.35
N GLY A 248 4.19 -12.95 1.61
CA GLY A 248 5.12 -12.03 0.96
C GLY A 248 5.89 -11.19 1.97
N LEU A 249 5.20 -10.64 2.97
CA LEU A 249 5.79 -9.90 4.08
C LEU A 249 6.83 -10.75 4.84
N ALA A 250 6.48 -11.98 5.21
CA ALA A 250 7.38 -12.89 5.94
C ALA A 250 8.65 -13.25 5.15
N ARG A 251 8.62 -13.27 3.81
CA ARG A 251 9.78 -13.53 2.97
C ARG A 251 10.84 -12.42 3.04
N THR A 252 10.44 -11.22 3.42
CA THR A 252 11.37 -10.10 3.64
C THR A 252 12.06 -10.14 5.01
N GLY A 253 11.71 -11.13 5.86
CA GLY A 253 12.24 -11.30 7.21
C GLY A 253 11.36 -10.72 8.31
N ALA A 254 10.15 -10.23 7.97
CA ALA A 254 9.23 -9.63 8.94
C ALA A 254 8.74 -10.65 9.99
N VAL A 255 8.84 -10.25 11.26
CA VAL A 255 8.38 -11.04 12.41
C VAL A 255 6.96 -10.65 12.84
N THR A 256 6.52 -9.44 12.53
CA THR A 256 5.24 -8.85 12.96
C THR A 256 5.19 -8.66 14.47
N GLU A 257 5.66 -7.51 14.92
CA GLU A 257 5.80 -7.20 16.36
C GLU A 257 4.47 -6.74 16.97
N HIS A 258 4.33 -6.85 18.30
CA HIS A 258 3.12 -6.40 19.01
C HIS A 258 2.76 -4.93 18.71
N GLY A 259 3.75 -4.06 18.62
CA GLY A 259 3.58 -2.61 18.41
C GLY A 259 3.49 -2.20 16.94
N SER A 260 3.25 -3.13 16.01
CA SER A 260 3.18 -2.85 14.59
C SER A 260 1.77 -3.02 14.01
N GLY A 261 1.45 -2.27 12.93
CA GLY A 261 0.15 -2.32 12.27
C GLY A 261 0.29 -2.83 10.83
N GLU A 262 0.12 -4.13 10.61
CA GLU A 262 0.13 -4.73 9.29
C GLU A 262 -1.30 -4.92 8.80
N ILE A 263 -1.71 -4.05 7.89
CA ILE A 263 -3.06 -4.03 7.32
C ILE A 263 -2.97 -4.28 5.81
N VAL A 264 -3.80 -5.19 5.35
CA VAL A 264 -3.93 -5.53 3.93
C VAL A 264 -5.33 -5.15 3.46
N LEU A 265 -5.41 -4.39 2.37
CA LEU A 265 -6.65 -4.13 1.67
C LEU A 265 -6.54 -4.73 0.27
N ALA A 266 -7.49 -5.57 -0.12
CA ALA A 266 -7.55 -6.16 -1.47
C ALA A 266 -8.85 -5.75 -2.17
N PHE A 267 -8.77 -5.38 -3.46
CA PHE A 267 -9.96 -5.07 -4.25
C PHE A 267 -9.84 -5.58 -5.69
N SER A 268 -11.00 -5.71 -6.36
CA SER A 268 -11.06 -6.06 -7.77
C SER A 268 -11.71 -4.94 -8.58
N THR A 269 -11.16 -4.67 -9.77
CA THR A 269 -11.78 -3.76 -10.75
C THR A 269 -12.84 -4.45 -11.61
N ALA A 270 -12.96 -5.78 -11.51
CA ALA A 270 -14.04 -6.56 -12.13
C ALA A 270 -15.26 -6.67 -11.21
N ASN A 271 -16.42 -7.01 -11.79
CA ASN A 271 -17.69 -7.21 -11.06
C ASN A 271 -18.05 -6.01 -10.16
N ARG A 272 -17.88 -4.80 -10.67
CA ARG A 272 -18.22 -3.58 -9.92
C ARG A 272 -19.69 -3.55 -9.52
N ILE A 273 -19.95 -3.03 -8.33
CA ILE A 273 -21.24 -3.05 -7.66
C ILE A 273 -21.89 -1.69 -7.87
N GLN A 274 -22.97 -1.64 -8.67
CA GLN A 274 -23.73 -0.42 -8.91
C GLN A 274 -24.64 -0.12 -7.73
N ALA A 275 -24.51 1.07 -7.14
CA ALA A 275 -25.41 1.53 -6.09
C ALA A 275 -26.86 1.59 -6.60
N GLY A 276 -27.82 1.24 -5.74
CA GLY A 276 -29.25 1.26 -6.07
C GLY A 276 -29.76 0.08 -6.90
N GLN A 277 -28.89 -0.80 -7.39
CA GLN A 277 -29.35 -2.04 -8.03
C GLN A 277 -29.86 -3.04 -6.99
N ILE A 278 -31.05 -3.62 -7.25
CA ILE A 278 -31.65 -4.64 -6.37
C ILE A 278 -30.93 -5.98 -6.51
N PHE A 279 -30.45 -6.32 -7.70
CA PHE A 279 -29.76 -7.57 -7.99
C PHE A 279 -28.39 -7.33 -8.59
N HIS A 280 -27.40 -8.02 -8.09
CA HIS A 280 -26.06 -8.07 -8.68
C HIS A 280 -25.86 -9.46 -9.30
N SER A 281 -25.46 -9.49 -10.57
CA SER A 281 -25.00 -10.68 -11.25
C SER A 281 -23.51 -10.52 -11.58
N GLY A 282 -22.73 -11.59 -11.38
CA GLY A 282 -21.31 -11.57 -11.72
C GLY A 282 -20.82 -12.99 -12.01
N VAL A 283 -19.81 -13.08 -12.86
CA VAL A 283 -19.05 -14.32 -13.05
C VAL A 283 -17.89 -14.29 -12.08
N TYR A 284 -17.72 -15.34 -11.30
CA TYR A 284 -16.65 -15.46 -10.31
C TYR A 284 -15.76 -16.65 -10.60
N LEU A 285 -14.47 -16.49 -10.35
CA LEU A 285 -13.53 -17.61 -10.43
C LEU A 285 -13.88 -18.69 -9.38
N ASN A 286 -13.71 -19.97 -9.76
CA ASN A 286 -13.78 -21.05 -8.80
C ASN A 286 -12.55 -20.99 -7.87
N ASP A 287 -12.76 -21.19 -6.56
CA ASP A 287 -11.72 -21.18 -5.55
C ASP A 287 -10.58 -22.20 -5.80
N GLU A 288 -10.88 -23.31 -6.48
CA GLU A 288 -9.89 -24.33 -6.85
C GLU A 288 -8.85 -23.83 -7.86
N ALA A 289 -9.17 -22.77 -8.63
CA ALA A 289 -8.29 -22.13 -9.61
C ALA A 289 -7.33 -21.08 -9.01
N PHE A 290 -7.31 -20.88 -7.69
CA PHE A 290 -6.64 -19.73 -7.05
C PHE A 290 -5.12 -19.83 -6.90
N ARG A 291 -4.50 -20.95 -7.26
CA ARG A 291 -3.04 -21.11 -7.12
C ARG A 291 -2.25 -19.98 -7.80
N PRO A 292 -2.55 -19.56 -9.05
CA PRO A 292 -1.81 -18.46 -9.69
C PRO A 292 -1.97 -17.12 -8.96
N ILE A 293 -3.18 -16.75 -8.55
CA ILE A 293 -3.44 -15.48 -7.89
C ILE A 293 -2.85 -15.42 -6.46
N PHE A 294 -2.85 -16.53 -5.73
CA PHE A 294 -2.19 -16.61 -4.43
C PHE A 294 -0.68 -16.45 -4.53
N ARG A 295 -0.08 -17.00 -5.58
CA ARG A 295 1.33 -16.81 -5.89
C ARG A 295 1.60 -15.36 -6.25
N ALA A 296 0.80 -14.76 -7.14
CA ALA A 296 0.91 -13.36 -7.52
C ALA A 296 0.88 -12.43 -6.31
N ALA A 297 -0.08 -12.62 -5.38
CA ALA A 297 -0.18 -11.83 -4.16
C ALA A 297 1.07 -11.93 -3.28
N THR A 298 1.64 -13.13 -3.13
CA THR A 298 2.86 -13.35 -2.35
C THR A 298 4.07 -12.67 -3.00
N GLU A 299 4.27 -12.88 -4.31
CA GLU A 299 5.42 -12.35 -5.05
C GLU A 299 5.38 -10.83 -5.19
N THR A 300 4.20 -10.24 -5.44
CA THR A 300 4.06 -8.79 -5.56
C THR A 300 4.29 -8.07 -4.24
N VAL A 301 3.82 -8.61 -3.12
CA VAL A 301 4.05 -8.02 -1.80
C VAL A 301 5.52 -8.07 -1.42
N GLU A 302 6.19 -9.23 -1.57
CA GLU A 302 7.63 -9.36 -1.33
C GLU A 302 8.40 -8.32 -2.15
N GLU A 303 8.17 -8.25 -3.46
CA GLU A 303 8.87 -7.31 -4.34
C GLU A 303 8.53 -5.85 -4.02
N SER A 304 7.26 -5.51 -3.74
CA SER A 304 6.86 -4.14 -3.39
C SER A 304 7.58 -3.64 -2.15
N ILE A 305 7.69 -4.46 -1.11
CA ILE A 305 8.41 -4.10 0.12
C ILE A 305 9.88 -3.83 -0.18
N ILE A 306 10.55 -4.71 -0.89
CA ILE A 306 11.96 -4.53 -1.20
C ILE A 306 12.19 -3.34 -2.15
N ARG A 307 11.31 -3.13 -3.13
CA ARG A 307 11.39 -1.96 -4.03
C ARG A 307 11.19 -0.64 -3.30
N SER A 308 10.40 -0.59 -2.23
CA SER A 308 10.28 0.63 -1.41
C SER A 308 11.62 1.09 -0.83
N MET A 309 12.54 0.15 -0.58
CA MET A 309 13.89 0.40 -0.07
C MET A 309 14.92 0.62 -1.18
N LEU A 310 14.82 -0.15 -2.28
CA LEU A 310 15.75 -0.05 -3.41
C LEU A 310 15.63 1.29 -4.15
N GLU A 311 14.41 1.86 -4.21
CA GLU A 311 14.11 3.12 -4.89
C GLU A 311 14.20 4.33 -3.94
N ALA A 312 14.48 4.11 -2.64
CA ALA A 312 14.59 5.18 -1.66
C ALA A 312 16.01 5.76 -1.64
N GLU A 313 16.09 7.07 -1.47
CA GLU A 313 17.30 7.83 -1.16
C GLU A 313 17.54 7.89 0.34
N THR A 314 18.76 8.19 0.79
CA THR A 314 19.07 8.53 2.19
C THR A 314 18.34 9.82 2.57
N VAL A 315 17.67 9.82 3.72
CA VAL A 315 16.91 10.97 4.22
C VAL A 315 17.40 11.36 5.61
N THR A 316 17.68 12.66 5.78
CA THR A 316 17.86 13.31 7.07
C THR A 316 16.57 14.07 7.41
N GLY A 317 16.07 13.89 8.61
CA GLY A 317 14.84 14.54 9.09
C GLY A 317 15.02 15.18 10.45
N ARG A 318 13.92 15.23 11.23
CA ARG A 318 13.87 15.94 12.51
C ARG A 318 15.01 15.54 13.44
N ASP A 319 15.48 16.51 14.19
CA ASP A 319 16.59 16.37 15.17
C ASP A 319 17.88 15.79 14.55
N GLY A 320 18.05 15.87 13.22
CA GLY A 320 19.17 15.30 12.50
C GLY A 320 19.14 13.77 12.39
N HIS A 321 18.01 13.12 12.65
CA HIS A 321 17.85 11.68 12.47
C HIS A 321 18.04 11.30 11.01
N ILE A 322 18.78 10.23 10.76
CA ILE A 322 19.09 9.73 9.41
C ILE A 322 18.57 8.32 9.23
N ARG A 323 18.01 8.05 8.05
CA ARG A 323 17.84 6.68 7.52
C ARG A 323 18.59 6.58 6.20
N LEU A 324 19.59 5.70 6.19
CA LEU A 324 20.35 5.40 4.98
C LEU A 324 19.46 4.68 3.98
N SER A 325 19.66 4.96 2.69
CA SER A 325 19.15 4.09 1.64
C SER A 325 19.75 2.69 1.76
N LEU A 326 19.07 1.68 1.23
CA LEU A 326 19.62 0.32 1.16
C LEU A 326 20.93 0.31 0.37
N HIS A 327 21.03 1.12 -0.70
CA HIS A 327 22.25 1.27 -1.50
C HIS A 327 23.42 1.78 -0.67
N ASP A 328 23.24 2.92 0.04
CA ASP A 328 24.32 3.52 0.84
C ASP A 328 24.74 2.61 2.00
N ALA A 329 23.79 1.89 2.61
CA ALA A 329 24.10 0.93 3.68
C ALA A 329 24.94 -0.25 3.15
N MET A 330 24.60 -0.77 1.97
CA MET A 330 25.39 -1.85 1.34
C MET A 330 26.78 -1.38 0.92
N GLU A 331 26.89 -0.18 0.34
CA GLU A 331 28.18 0.41 -0.04
C GLU A 331 29.10 0.57 1.17
N ARG A 332 28.60 1.12 2.29
CA ARG A 332 29.33 1.25 3.55
C ARG A 332 29.82 -0.09 4.12
N ALA A 333 29.05 -1.16 3.90
CA ALA A 333 29.40 -2.51 4.32
C ALA A 333 30.34 -3.24 3.33
N GLY A 334 30.73 -2.59 2.22
CA GLY A 334 31.54 -3.20 1.17
C GLY A 334 30.81 -4.30 0.38
N LEU A 335 29.48 -4.31 0.41
CA LEU A 335 28.64 -5.25 -0.32
C LEU A 335 28.29 -4.65 -1.69
N HIS A 336 29.09 -4.93 -2.70
CA HIS A 336 28.82 -4.51 -4.07
C HIS A 336 27.73 -5.37 -4.72
N ARG A 337 26.94 -4.75 -5.65
CA ARG A 337 25.91 -5.42 -6.45
C ARG A 337 26.47 -6.53 -7.33
#